data_51b498b6731a65cebc72865da0bd8015
#
_entry.id   51b498b6731a65cebc72865da0bd8015
#
_cell.length_a   1.000
_cell.length_b   1.000
_cell.length_c   1.000
_cell.angle_alpha   90.00
_cell.angle_beta   90.00
_cell.angle_gamma   90.00
#
_symmetry.space_group_name_H-M   'P 1'
#
loop_
_entity.id
_entity.type
_entity.pdbx_description
1 polymer ?
#
loop_
_entity_poly.entity_id
_entity_poly.type
_entity_poly.pdbx_seq_one_letter_code
_entity_poly.pdbx_strand_id
1 'polypeptide(L)'
;MTFKQKIKSHYQNLLSEKINELRFMISDLAQDAQNDAKGSAGDKHETALSMMHLEQEKLNQKLAEIIGQKNTINKIDADVIHAKVALGSLVQTNEMLFYISGALPKITIDNKTIIAVSPESPLGSQLRGKSVGDEITINNNRFHIKTIE
;
A
#
# COMPACT_ATOMS: atom_id res chain seq x y z
N MET A 1 -6.43 -21.30 -5.56
CA MET A 1 -6.69 -19.85 -5.31
C MET A 1 -7.16 -19.16 -6.58
N THR A 2 -8.17 -18.32 -6.46
CA THR A 2 -8.55 -17.39 -7.53
C THR A 2 -7.49 -16.34 -7.71
N PHE A 3 -7.52 -15.61 -8.83
CA PHE A 3 -6.56 -14.54 -9.08
C PHE A 3 -6.67 -13.43 -8.04
N LYS A 4 -7.88 -13.02 -7.67
CA LYS A 4 -8.09 -12.04 -6.60
C LYS A 4 -7.56 -12.51 -5.25
N GLN A 5 -7.72 -13.79 -4.93
CA GLN A 5 -7.15 -14.36 -3.71
C GLN A 5 -5.62 -14.29 -3.74
N LYS A 6 -5.01 -14.58 -4.89
CA LYS A 6 -3.54 -14.45 -5.06
C LYS A 6 -3.08 -13.01 -4.85
N ILE A 7 -3.79 -12.04 -5.39
CA ILE A 7 -3.47 -10.61 -5.23
C ILE A 7 -3.52 -10.22 -3.76
N LYS A 8 -4.62 -10.55 -3.09
CA LYS A 8 -4.80 -10.25 -1.66
C LYS A 8 -3.68 -10.86 -0.83
N SER A 9 -3.40 -12.13 -1.03
CA SER A 9 -2.35 -12.86 -0.32
C SER A 9 -0.97 -12.23 -0.55
N HIS A 10 -0.67 -11.85 -1.79
CA HIS A 10 0.60 -11.20 -2.13
C HIS A 10 0.77 -9.89 -1.38
N TYR A 11 -0.25 -9.03 -1.36
CA TYR A 11 -0.20 -7.77 -0.63
C TYR A 11 -0.15 -7.98 0.89
N GLN A 12 -0.87 -8.94 1.43
CA GLN A 12 -0.78 -9.28 2.85
C GLN A 12 0.64 -9.64 3.25
N ASN A 13 1.31 -10.47 2.47
CA ASN A 13 2.69 -10.89 2.74
C ASN A 13 3.67 -9.72 2.60
N LEU A 14 3.53 -8.93 1.54
CA LEU A 14 4.38 -7.76 1.29
C LEU A 14 4.27 -6.75 2.44
N LEU A 15 3.07 -6.46 2.89
CA LEU A 15 2.83 -5.49 3.97
C LEU A 15 3.29 -6.05 5.32
N SER A 16 3.12 -7.34 5.56
CA SER A 16 3.63 -8.00 6.78
C SER A 16 5.15 -7.91 6.85
N GLU A 17 5.85 -8.15 5.75
CA GLU A 17 7.30 -8.02 5.68
C GLU A 17 7.74 -6.58 5.96
N LYS A 18 7.08 -5.60 5.38
CA LYS A 18 7.38 -4.18 5.62
C LYS A 18 7.15 -3.78 7.08
N ILE A 19 6.08 -4.27 7.69
CA ILE A 19 5.79 -4.03 9.11
C ILE A 19 6.93 -4.58 9.99
N ASN A 20 7.36 -5.79 9.72
CA ASN A 20 8.45 -6.42 10.46
C ASN A 20 9.78 -5.67 10.30
N GLU A 21 10.09 -5.24 9.08
CA GLU A 21 11.28 -4.42 8.82
C GLU A 21 11.24 -3.11 9.60
N LEU A 22 10.12 -2.40 9.57
CA LEU A 22 9.97 -1.13 10.27
C LEU A 22 10.07 -1.30 11.78
N ARG A 23 9.46 -2.34 12.34
CA ARG A 23 9.56 -2.65 13.76
C ARG A 23 11.00 -2.95 14.17
N PHE A 24 11.72 -3.68 13.34
CA PHE A 24 13.14 -3.95 13.57
C PHE A 24 13.96 -2.66 13.56
N MET A 25 13.76 -1.80 12.57
CA MET A 25 14.45 -0.51 12.45
C MET A 25 14.17 0.39 13.65
N ILE A 26 12.93 0.44 14.11
CA ILE A 26 12.55 1.22 15.29
C ILE A 26 13.24 0.69 16.54
N SER A 27 13.22 -0.61 16.72
CA SER A 27 13.89 -1.27 17.86
C SER A 27 15.40 -1.04 17.86
N ASP A 28 16.03 -1.19 16.70
CA ASP A 28 17.46 -0.99 16.52
C ASP A 28 17.86 0.47 16.84
N LEU A 29 17.09 1.42 16.34
CA LEU A 29 17.33 2.84 16.60
C LEU A 29 17.15 3.18 18.08
N ALA A 30 16.18 2.57 18.75
CA ALA A 30 15.96 2.75 20.18
C ALA A 30 17.15 2.24 21.01
N GLN A 31 17.75 1.11 20.62
CA GLN A 31 18.94 0.58 21.27
C GLN A 31 20.14 1.49 21.06
N ASP A 32 20.34 2.01 19.85
CA ASP A 32 21.40 2.95 19.54
C ASP A 32 21.27 4.23 20.36
N ALA A 33 20.07 4.75 20.52
CA ALA A 33 19.81 5.93 21.33
C ALA A 33 20.15 5.69 22.81
N GLN A 34 19.84 4.51 23.35
CA GLN A 34 20.20 4.13 24.72
C GLN A 34 21.70 4.02 24.89
N ASN A 35 22.40 3.42 23.94
CA ASN A 35 23.84 3.29 23.98
C ASN A 35 24.53 4.64 23.93
N ASP A 36 24.09 5.55 23.11
CA ASP A 36 24.62 6.92 23.03
C ASP A 36 24.36 7.71 24.32
N ALA A 37 23.22 7.51 24.94
CA ALA A 37 22.88 8.15 26.20
C ALA A 37 23.83 7.78 27.35
N LYS A 38 24.49 6.63 27.26
CA LYS A 38 25.46 6.17 28.26
C LYS A 38 26.88 6.64 27.97
N GLY A 39 27.17 7.08 26.77
CA GLY A 39 28.56 7.14 26.28
C GLY A 39 29.23 8.49 26.23
N SER A 40 28.55 9.62 26.19
CA SER A 40 29.23 10.91 26.11
C SER A 40 28.36 12.05 26.58
N ALA A 41 29.01 13.14 26.92
CA ALA A 41 28.37 14.37 27.34
C ALA A 41 28.64 15.47 26.31
N GLY A 42 27.72 16.44 26.22
CA GLY A 42 27.88 17.64 25.44
C GLY A 42 26.88 17.83 24.31
N ASP A 43 27.00 18.93 23.60
CA ASP A 43 26.04 19.39 22.60
C ASP A 43 25.86 18.41 21.44
N LYS A 44 26.94 17.72 21.02
CA LYS A 44 26.87 16.70 19.94
C LYS A 44 25.99 15.53 20.32
N HIS A 45 26.03 15.13 21.59
CA HIS A 45 25.21 14.04 22.12
C HIS A 45 23.72 14.43 22.08
N GLU A 46 23.38 15.61 22.55
CA GLU A 46 22.00 16.09 22.55
C GLU A 46 21.45 16.21 21.12
N THR A 47 22.24 16.73 20.18
CA THR A 47 21.87 16.84 18.77
C THR A 47 21.63 15.45 18.15
N ALA A 48 22.51 14.48 18.44
CA ALA A 48 22.36 13.12 17.95
C ALA A 48 21.08 12.47 18.46
N LEU A 49 20.77 12.63 19.75
CA LEU A 49 19.54 12.11 20.33
C LEU A 49 18.29 12.75 19.70
N SER A 50 18.31 14.07 19.48
CA SER A 50 17.21 14.77 18.84
C SER A 50 16.97 14.25 17.41
N MET A 51 18.02 14.00 16.65
CA MET A 51 17.92 13.44 15.31
C MET A 51 17.38 12.00 15.33
N MET A 52 17.80 11.19 16.31
CA MET A 52 17.29 9.83 16.50
C MET A 52 15.79 9.83 16.83
N HIS A 53 15.35 10.77 17.67
CA HIS A 53 13.93 10.92 18.00
C HIS A 53 13.10 11.30 16.78
N LEU A 54 13.60 12.21 15.94
CA LEU A 54 12.94 12.58 14.68
C LEU A 54 12.84 11.39 13.73
N GLU A 55 13.91 10.61 13.63
CA GLU A 55 13.90 9.40 12.80
C GLU A 55 12.90 8.36 13.33
N GLN A 56 12.82 8.17 14.65
CA GLN A 56 11.84 7.29 15.28
C GLN A 56 10.40 7.74 14.94
N GLU A 57 10.12 9.05 14.98
CA GLU A 57 8.81 9.57 14.61
C GLU A 57 8.45 9.25 13.18
N LYS A 58 9.39 9.44 12.25
CA LYS A 58 9.19 9.11 10.83
C LYS A 58 8.89 7.63 10.63
N LEU A 59 9.65 6.76 11.30
CA LEU A 59 9.47 5.31 11.21
C LEU A 59 8.13 4.89 11.81
N ASN A 60 7.73 5.48 12.94
CA ASN A 60 6.44 5.20 13.56
C ASN A 60 5.27 5.65 12.69
N GLN A 61 5.38 6.81 12.04
CA GLN A 61 4.38 7.30 11.10
C GLN A 61 4.25 6.35 9.90
N LYS A 62 5.38 5.91 9.36
CA LYS A 62 5.40 4.96 8.24
C LYS A 62 4.79 3.62 8.65
N LEU A 63 5.12 3.14 9.84
CA LEU A 63 4.54 1.90 10.39
C LEU A 63 3.03 2.00 10.49
N ALA A 64 2.51 3.10 11.05
CA ALA A 64 1.07 3.31 11.18
C ALA A 64 0.38 3.32 9.81
N GLU A 65 1.00 3.96 8.81
CA GLU A 65 0.51 3.97 7.43
C GLU A 65 0.42 2.56 6.84
N ILE A 66 1.47 1.77 6.99
CA ILE A 66 1.52 0.40 6.46
C ILE A 66 0.52 -0.51 7.18
N ILE A 67 0.37 -0.37 8.50
CA ILE A 67 -0.64 -1.11 9.25
C ILE A 67 -2.04 -0.76 8.75
N GLY A 68 -2.31 0.51 8.48
CA GLY A 68 -3.58 0.95 7.91
C GLY A 68 -3.85 0.34 6.54
N GLN A 69 -2.83 0.28 5.69
CA GLN A 69 -2.93 -0.37 4.37
C GLN A 69 -3.23 -1.86 4.51
N LYS A 70 -2.55 -2.54 5.44
CA LYS A 70 -2.79 -3.96 5.70
C LYS A 70 -4.21 -4.20 6.20
N ASN A 71 -4.72 -3.35 7.08
CA ASN A 71 -6.09 -3.43 7.57
C ASN A 71 -7.10 -3.29 6.43
N THR A 72 -6.86 -2.39 5.50
CA THR A 72 -7.71 -2.23 4.31
C THR A 72 -7.71 -3.50 3.46
N ILE A 73 -6.53 -4.05 3.18
CA ILE A 73 -6.41 -5.31 2.41
C ILE A 73 -7.12 -6.45 3.12
N ASN A 74 -6.98 -6.56 4.44
CA ASN A 74 -7.62 -7.63 5.22
C ASN A 74 -9.16 -7.56 5.18
N LYS A 75 -9.72 -6.37 5.04
CA LYS A 75 -11.18 -6.18 4.95
C LYS A 75 -11.76 -6.55 3.59
N ILE A 76 -10.93 -6.64 2.55
CA ILE A 76 -11.39 -6.99 1.21
C ILE A 76 -11.75 -8.48 1.17
N ASP A 77 -12.97 -8.77 0.77
CA ASP A 77 -13.41 -10.15 0.52
C ASP A 77 -13.07 -10.50 -0.93
N ALA A 78 -12.06 -11.36 -1.12
CA ALA A 78 -11.57 -11.76 -2.43
C ALA A 78 -12.55 -12.68 -3.19
N ASP A 79 -13.59 -13.17 -2.55
CA ASP A 79 -14.58 -14.05 -3.17
C ASP A 79 -15.78 -13.29 -3.75
N VAL A 80 -15.92 -12.01 -3.40
CA VAL A 80 -16.99 -11.16 -3.93
C VAL A 80 -16.62 -10.68 -5.34
N ILE A 81 -17.56 -10.85 -6.26
CA ILE A 81 -17.46 -10.34 -7.62
C ILE A 81 -18.38 -9.10 -7.73
N HIS A 82 -17.80 -7.98 -8.14
CA HIS A 82 -18.53 -6.71 -8.22
C HIS A 82 -19.07 -6.48 -9.63
N ALA A 83 -20.32 -6.02 -9.72
CA ALA A 83 -20.90 -5.56 -10.99
C ALA A 83 -20.41 -4.15 -11.34
N LYS A 84 -20.21 -3.32 -10.32
CA LYS A 84 -19.68 -1.96 -10.45
C LYS A 84 -18.39 -1.86 -9.65
N VAL A 85 -17.49 -0.99 -10.09
CA VAL A 85 -16.21 -0.81 -9.43
C VAL A 85 -16.39 -0.33 -8.00
N ALA A 86 -15.81 -1.06 -7.06
CA ALA A 86 -15.85 -0.78 -5.63
C ALA A 86 -14.51 -1.22 -5.00
N LEU A 87 -14.35 -0.98 -3.71
CA LEU A 87 -13.18 -1.47 -2.97
C LEU A 87 -13.06 -2.99 -3.12
N GLY A 88 -11.88 -3.45 -3.51
CA GLY A 88 -11.62 -4.88 -3.75
C GLY A 88 -11.91 -5.34 -5.17
N SER A 89 -12.41 -4.47 -6.03
CA SER A 89 -12.64 -4.79 -7.45
C SER A 89 -11.32 -4.95 -8.20
N LEU A 90 -11.30 -5.92 -9.11
CA LEU A 90 -10.24 -6.08 -10.10
C LEU A 90 -10.80 -5.63 -11.45
N VAL A 91 -10.23 -4.58 -12.00
CA VAL A 91 -10.75 -3.91 -13.20
C VAL A 91 -9.77 -4.08 -14.35
N GLN A 92 -10.19 -4.77 -15.39
CA GLN A 92 -9.41 -4.93 -16.62
C GLN A 92 -9.86 -3.92 -17.64
N THR A 93 -8.94 -3.08 -18.10
CA THR A 93 -9.14 -2.22 -19.27
C THR A 93 -8.49 -2.84 -20.50
N ASN A 94 -8.50 -2.14 -21.63
CA ASN A 94 -7.82 -2.60 -22.83
C ASN A 94 -6.29 -2.76 -22.67
N GLU A 95 -5.67 -2.05 -21.71
CA GLU A 95 -4.22 -2.10 -21.53
C GLU A 95 -3.76 -2.38 -20.10
N MET A 96 -4.60 -2.13 -19.10
CA MET A 96 -4.20 -2.11 -17.70
C MET A 96 -5.11 -2.99 -16.84
N LEU A 97 -4.55 -3.43 -15.72
CA LEU A 97 -5.27 -4.20 -14.71
C LEU A 97 -5.16 -3.46 -13.38
N PHE A 98 -6.28 -2.96 -12.89
CA PHE A 98 -6.34 -2.18 -11.65
C PHE A 98 -6.96 -2.99 -10.52
N TYR A 99 -6.35 -2.89 -9.34
CA TYR A 99 -6.91 -3.44 -8.12
C TYR A 99 -7.28 -2.30 -7.18
N ILE A 100 -8.55 -2.17 -6.87
CA ILE A 100 -9.07 -1.06 -6.06
C ILE A 100 -8.84 -1.38 -4.59
N SER A 101 -7.81 -0.81 -4.01
CA SER A 101 -7.36 -1.16 -2.66
C SER A 101 -6.73 0.01 -1.93
N GLY A 102 -5.60 0.49 -2.37
CA GLY A 102 -4.86 1.56 -1.75
C GLY A 102 -3.66 1.97 -2.59
N ALA A 103 -2.90 2.94 -2.11
CA ALA A 103 -1.68 3.40 -2.77
C ALA A 103 -0.53 2.41 -2.48
N LEU A 104 -0.59 1.25 -3.10
CA LEU A 104 0.34 0.14 -2.90
C LEU A 104 1.26 0.00 -4.11
N PRO A 105 2.41 -0.68 -3.95
CA PRO A 105 3.30 -0.93 -5.06
C PRO A 105 2.66 -1.77 -6.16
N LYS A 106 3.06 -1.51 -7.39
CA LYS A 106 2.73 -2.34 -8.54
C LYS A 106 3.34 -3.73 -8.34
N ILE A 107 2.58 -4.78 -8.64
CA ILE A 107 3.03 -6.17 -8.52
C ILE A 107 2.78 -6.93 -9.81
N THR A 108 3.46 -8.07 -9.95
CA THR A 108 3.27 -8.97 -11.09
C THR A 108 2.95 -10.36 -10.55
N ILE A 109 1.81 -10.91 -10.99
CA ILE A 109 1.36 -12.27 -10.65
C ILE A 109 0.95 -12.96 -11.95
N ASP A 110 1.45 -14.18 -12.18
CA ASP A 110 1.12 -14.97 -13.38
C ASP A 110 1.35 -14.17 -14.66
N ASN A 111 2.47 -13.44 -14.73
CA ASN A 111 2.86 -12.57 -15.86
C ASN A 111 1.92 -11.40 -16.14
N LYS A 112 1.03 -11.09 -15.20
CA LYS A 112 0.13 -9.93 -15.28
C LYS A 112 0.56 -8.88 -14.29
N THR A 113 0.68 -7.64 -14.75
CA THR A 113 1.01 -6.50 -13.91
C THR A 113 -0.27 -5.91 -13.34
N ILE A 114 -0.32 -5.79 -12.01
CA ILE A 114 -1.46 -5.25 -11.27
C ILE A 114 -1.06 -3.89 -10.71
N ILE A 115 -1.88 -2.89 -10.98
CA ILE A 115 -1.71 -1.53 -10.47
C ILE A 115 -2.74 -1.33 -9.35
N ALA A 116 -2.25 -1.16 -8.12
CA ALA A 116 -3.13 -0.85 -7.00
C ALA A 116 -3.54 0.61 -7.05
N VAL A 117 -4.82 0.87 -6.83
CA VAL A 117 -5.41 2.21 -6.90
C VAL A 117 -6.23 2.45 -5.64
N SER A 118 -5.97 3.58 -4.98
CA SER A 118 -6.81 4.02 -3.86
C SER A 118 -8.15 4.54 -4.39
N PRO A 119 -9.28 4.17 -3.75
CA PRO A 119 -10.58 4.70 -4.15
C PRO A 119 -10.67 6.24 -4.06
N GLU A 120 -9.87 6.85 -3.19
CA GLU A 120 -9.85 8.31 -2.99
C GLU A 120 -8.91 9.04 -3.95
N SER A 121 -8.05 8.32 -4.69
CA SER A 121 -7.17 8.94 -5.68
C SER A 121 -7.99 9.49 -6.86
N PRO A 122 -7.42 10.41 -7.67
CA PRO A 122 -8.12 10.89 -8.86
C PRO A 122 -8.57 9.77 -9.79
N LEU A 123 -7.71 8.79 -10.04
CA LEU A 123 -8.06 7.64 -10.88
C LEU A 123 -9.10 6.75 -10.19
N GLY A 124 -8.93 6.46 -8.91
CA GLY A 124 -9.89 5.66 -8.14
C GLY A 124 -11.26 6.30 -8.06
N SER A 125 -11.32 7.62 -7.91
CA SER A 125 -12.57 8.38 -7.91
C SER A 125 -13.25 8.30 -9.27
N GLN A 126 -12.49 8.32 -10.36
CA GLN A 126 -13.02 8.17 -11.71
C GLN A 126 -13.56 6.75 -11.96
N LEU A 127 -12.87 5.74 -11.45
CA LEU A 127 -13.27 4.34 -11.62
C LEU A 127 -14.49 3.95 -10.77
N ARG A 128 -14.62 4.53 -9.59
CA ARG A 128 -15.66 4.14 -8.63
C ARG A 128 -17.06 4.21 -9.26
N GLY A 129 -17.82 3.13 -9.12
CA GLY A 129 -19.18 3.05 -9.61
C GLY A 129 -19.32 2.79 -11.10
N LYS A 130 -18.21 2.69 -11.82
CA LYS A 130 -18.24 2.39 -13.26
C LYS A 130 -18.62 0.94 -13.51
N SER A 131 -19.14 0.68 -14.69
CA SER A 131 -19.56 -0.64 -15.15
C SER A 131 -18.76 -1.08 -16.35
N VAL A 132 -18.85 -2.37 -16.69
CA VAL A 132 -18.26 -2.90 -17.93
C VAL A 132 -18.79 -2.11 -19.13
N GLY A 133 -17.88 -1.72 -20.00
CA GLY A 133 -18.17 -0.90 -21.19
C GLY A 133 -18.02 0.60 -20.96
N ASP A 134 -17.90 1.06 -19.71
CA ASP A 134 -17.67 2.47 -19.44
C ASP A 134 -16.23 2.87 -19.80
N GLU A 135 -16.06 4.16 -20.09
CA GLU A 135 -14.76 4.73 -20.41
C GLU A 135 -14.19 5.50 -19.23
N ILE A 136 -12.86 5.48 -19.11
CA ILE A 136 -12.11 6.34 -18.21
C ILE A 136 -11.03 7.06 -19.01
N THR A 137 -10.56 8.19 -18.50
CA THR A 137 -9.51 8.99 -19.14
C THR A 137 -8.31 9.10 -18.21
N ILE A 138 -7.14 8.69 -18.69
CA ILE A 138 -5.87 8.78 -17.99
C ILE A 138 -4.89 9.51 -18.89
N ASN A 139 -4.37 10.67 -18.46
CA ASN A 139 -3.39 11.46 -19.22
C ASN A 139 -3.83 11.70 -20.68
N ASN A 140 -5.09 12.11 -20.87
CA ASN A 140 -5.72 12.36 -22.17
C ASN A 140 -5.93 11.11 -23.04
N ASN A 141 -5.65 9.92 -22.52
CA ASN A 141 -5.93 8.66 -23.20
C ASN A 141 -7.22 8.05 -22.67
N ARG A 142 -8.03 7.51 -23.56
CA ARG A 142 -9.29 6.84 -23.21
C ARG A 142 -9.07 5.35 -23.08
N PHE A 143 -9.60 4.78 -21.99
CA PHE A 143 -9.57 3.35 -21.74
C PHE A 143 -10.99 2.84 -21.51
N HIS A 144 -11.25 1.66 -22.02
CA HIS A 144 -12.54 0.98 -21.85
C HIS A 144 -12.42 -0.10 -20.78
N ILE A 145 -13.40 -0.16 -19.90
CA ILE A 145 -13.48 -1.22 -18.89
C ILE A 145 -14.02 -2.47 -19.59
N LYS A 146 -13.19 -3.51 -19.62
CA LYS A 146 -13.55 -4.80 -20.25
C LYS A 146 -14.18 -5.76 -19.28
N THR A 147 -13.62 -5.90 -18.09
CA THR A 147 -14.13 -6.79 -17.04
C THR A 147 -14.01 -6.15 -15.68
N ILE A 148 -14.91 -6.53 -14.79
CA ILE A 148 -14.88 -6.16 -13.37
C ILE A 148 -15.11 -7.45 -12.56
N GLU A 149 -14.22 -7.70 -11.59
CA GLU A 149 -14.36 -8.84 -10.67
C GLU A 149 -14.41 -8.43 -9.21
#